data_7019aa1597b996f859be435926008f03
#
_entry.id   7019aa1597b996f859be435926008f03
#
_cell.length_a   1.000
_cell.length_b   1.000
_cell.length_c   1.000
_cell.angle_alpha   90.00
_cell.angle_beta   90.00
_cell.angle_gamma   90.00
#
_symmetry.space_group_name_H-M   'P 1'
#
loop_
_entity.id
_entity.type
_entity.pdbx_description
1 polymer ?
#
loop_
_entity_poly.entity_id
_entity_poly.type
_entity_poly.pdbx_seq_one_letter_code
_entity_poly.pdbx_strand_id
1 'polypeptide(L)'
;MTAQLNRNEYERVTMADVEVMLSYIPATDRETWMRVGMALKAEFGDDGFELWDRWSQSSDNYQARACRDVWRSFRGHGVSIGTLVHLAQEHGWRPSAIPATPLLKRSHHKPAPPPLNSRTADYGRTLWDGADRDDEVVSAHPYAVKKGINWAAGAGRGKASGSVIGQSVDCVIVPIRELATGDVQAVQCINPEGKKQTFGPLTGGCLVLGNTLAHGLPWYVCEGWASAVSMAFHHHHGNAVCAAAFGKSQLDNVARGIGEAHQPHEITILREVDA
;
A
#
# COMPACT_ATOMS: atom_id res chain seq x y z
N MET A 1 -12.91 33.16 -15.52
CA MET A 1 -12.63 33.31 -14.08
C MET A 1 -12.14 31.98 -13.57
N THR A 2 -10.84 31.78 -13.58
CA THR A 2 -10.18 30.56 -13.08
C THR A 2 -10.10 30.66 -11.57
N ALA A 3 -10.87 29.85 -10.87
CA ALA A 3 -10.78 29.75 -9.42
C ALA A 3 -9.39 29.21 -9.08
N GLN A 4 -8.53 30.04 -8.52
CA GLN A 4 -7.29 29.65 -7.90
C GLN A 4 -7.66 28.90 -6.61
N LEU A 5 -7.61 27.57 -6.67
CA LEU A 5 -7.74 26.71 -5.51
C LEU A 5 -6.54 26.98 -4.57
N ASN A 6 -6.83 27.29 -3.34
CA ASN A 6 -5.89 27.72 -2.31
C ASN A 6 -5.01 26.55 -1.88
N ARG A 7 -3.75 26.78 -1.57
CA ARG A 7 -2.73 25.80 -1.14
C ARG A 7 -3.19 24.87 0.00
N ASN A 8 -4.16 25.31 0.80
CA ASN A 8 -4.75 24.53 1.91
C ASN A 8 -5.75 23.42 1.48
N GLU A 9 -6.19 23.39 0.21
CA GLU A 9 -7.11 22.33 -0.26
C GLU A 9 -6.36 21.09 -0.72
N TYR A 10 -5.06 21.20 -1.03
CA TYR A 10 -4.22 20.07 -1.44
C TYR A 10 -3.58 19.32 -0.26
N GLU A 11 -3.66 19.86 0.96
CA GLU A 11 -3.08 19.23 2.16
C GLU A 11 -3.79 17.92 2.59
N ARG A 12 -4.73 17.41 1.77
CA ARG A 12 -5.55 16.22 2.10
C ARG A 12 -5.70 15.24 0.95
N VAL A 13 -4.88 15.31 -0.09
CA VAL A 13 -4.93 14.31 -1.16
C VAL A 13 -4.40 12.99 -0.62
N THR A 14 -5.28 11.99 -0.55
CA THR A 14 -4.92 10.63 -0.11
C THR A 14 -4.45 9.79 -1.29
N MET A 15 -3.79 8.65 -1.02
CA MET A 15 -3.44 7.70 -2.08
C MET A 15 -4.67 7.19 -2.84
N ALA A 16 -5.81 7.05 -2.17
CA ALA A 16 -7.07 6.68 -2.80
C ALA A 16 -7.57 7.75 -3.79
N ASP A 17 -7.46 9.04 -3.42
CA ASP A 17 -7.78 10.14 -4.34
C ASP A 17 -6.86 10.13 -5.57
N VAL A 18 -5.58 9.82 -5.35
CA VAL A 18 -4.59 9.70 -6.43
C VAL A 18 -4.94 8.55 -7.37
N GLU A 19 -5.33 7.40 -6.87
CA GLU A 19 -5.76 6.27 -7.71
C GLU A 19 -6.93 6.67 -8.63
N VAL A 20 -7.91 7.38 -8.08
CA VAL A 20 -9.03 7.90 -8.88
C VAL A 20 -8.54 8.90 -9.93
N MET A 21 -7.68 9.84 -9.57
CA MET A 21 -7.12 10.81 -10.51
C MET A 21 -6.33 10.14 -11.63
N LEU A 22 -5.50 9.14 -11.31
CA LEU A 22 -4.69 8.40 -12.27
C LEU A 22 -5.55 7.62 -13.29
N SER A 23 -6.75 7.20 -12.92
CA SER A 23 -7.66 6.53 -13.87
C SER A 23 -8.13 7.42 -15.01
N TYR A 24 -8.03 8.73 -14.87
CA TYR A 24 -8.36 9.71 -15.92
C TYR A 24 -7.16 10.07 -16.81
N ILE A 25 -5.92 9.84 -16.33
CA ILE A 25 -4.70 10.26 -17.01
C ILE A 25 -4.13 9.09 -17.80
N PRO A 26 -3.99 9.19 -19.13
CA PRO A 26 -3.35 8.12 -19.91
C PRO A 26 -1.83 8.07 -19.63
N ALA A 27 -1.29 6.85 -19.44
CA ALA A 27 0.14 6.65 -19.19
C ALA A 27 1.00 6.61 -20.47
N THR A 28 0.44 6.97 -21.61
CA THR A 28 1.08 6.80 -22.94
C THR A 28 2.07 7.91 -23.29
N ASP A 29 1.87 9.12 -22.75
CA ASP A 29 2.76 10.26 -23.00
C ASP A 29 3.91 10.29 -21.99
N ARG A 30 5.15 10.36 -22.49
CA ARG A 30 6.36 10.30 -21.68
C ARG A 30 6.49 11.50 -20.72
N GLU A 31 6.11 12.70 -21.14
CA GLU A 31 6.21 13.89 -20.29
C GLU A 31 5.22 13.80 -19.14
N THR A 32 3.97 13.46 -19.44
CA THR A 32 2.91 13.20 -18.45
C THR A 32 3.33 12.10 -17.48
N TRP A 33 3.88 11.00 -18.00
CA TRP A 33 4.36 9.88 -17.21
C TRP A 33 5.45 10.28 -16.21
N MET A 34 6.43 11.10 -16.64
CA MET A 34 7.48 11.65 -15.77
C MET A 34 6.91 12.60 -14.72
N ARG A 35 6.00 13.52 -15.10
CA ARG A 35 5.40 14.51 -14.21
C ARG A 35 4.56 13.87 -13.12
N VAL A 36 3.78 12.85 -13.45
CA VAL A 36 3.02 12.04 -12.51
C VAL A 36 3.97 11.36 -11.51
N GLY A 37 5.01 10.69 -11.99
CA GLY A 37 5.98 10.03 -11.13
C GLY A 37 6.69 11.00 -10.17
N MET A 38 7.11 12.18 -10.67
CA MET A 38 7.73 13.21 -9.84
C MET A 38 6.74 13.76 -8.79
N ALA A 39 5.47 13.95 -9.13
CA ALA A 39 4.45 14.44 -8.21
C ALA A 39 4.20 13.42 -7.09
N LEU A 40 4.09 12.14 -7.42
CA LEU A 40 3.92 11.06 -6.45
C LEU A 40 5.15 10.89 -5.55
N LYS A 41 6.35 10.98 -6.13
CA LYS A 41 7.60 10.92 -5.36
C LYS A 41 7.73 12.09 -4.38
N ALA A 42 7.31 13.29 -4.79
CA ALA A 42 7.36 14.48 -3.95
C ALA A 42 6.38 14.43 -2.77
N GLU A 43 5.18 13.85 -2.98
CA GLU A 43 4.13 13.79 -1.96
C GLU A 43 4.27 12.58 -1.03
N PHE A 44 4.52 11.40 -1.60
CA PHE A 44 4.47 10.13 -0.87
C PHE A 44 5.85 9.46 -0.71
N GLY A 45 6.92 10.09 -1.18
CA GLY A 45 8.24 9.47 -1.14
C GLY A 45 8.28 8.18 -1.95
N ASP A 46 8.96 7.16 -1.42
CA ASP A 46 9.05 5.86 -2.08
C ASP A 46 7.74 5.06 -2.05
N ASP A 47 6.83 5.38 -1.13
CA ASP A 47 5.50 4.76 -1.06
C ASP A 47 4.63 5.07 -2.29
N GLY A 48 4.91 6.17 -3.00
CA GLY A 48 4.26 6.52 -4.26
C GLY A 48 4.67 5.65 -5.46
N PHE A 49 5.74 4.85 -5.36
CA PHE A 49 6.23 4.04 -6.47
C PHE A 49 5.21 3.01 -6.94
N GLU A 50 4.58 2.33 -6.03
CA GLU A 50 3.63 1.26 -6.34
C GLU A 50 2.42 1.76 -7.12
N LEU A 51 1.91 2.96 -6.77
CA LEU A 51 0.85 3.63 -7.52
C LEU A 51 1.29 4.00 -8.93
N TRP A 52 2.48 4.58 -9.05
CA TRP A 52 3.01 5.00 -10.34
C TRP A 52 3.34 3.81 -11.25
N ASP A 53 3.95 2.76 -10.71
CA ASP A 53 4.28 1.55 -11.45
C ASP A 53 3.01 0.86 -11.95
N ARG A 54 2.01 0.70 -11.08
CA ARG A 54 0.70 0.12 -11.42
C ARG A 54 -0.01 0.92 -12.53
N TRP A 55 -0.06 2.23 -12.39
CA TRP A 55 -0.63 3.09 -13.42
C TRP A 55 0.16 3.01 -14.74
N SER A 56 1.48 2.93 -14.67
CA SER A 56 2.35 2.79 -15.85
C SER A 56 2.07 1.51 -16.64
N GLN A 57 1.60 0.44 -15.98
CA GLN A 57 1.24 -0.83 -16.63
C GLN A 57 0.05 -0.71 -17.59
N SER A 58 -0.71 0.36 -17.54
CA SER A 58 -1.78 0.64 -18.50
C SER A 58 -1.26 1.07 -19.87
N SER A 59 0.04 1.27 -20.03
CA SER A 59 0.69 1.66 -21.30
C SER A 59 1.28 0.45 -22.03
N ASP A 60 1.07 0.36 -23.33
CA ASP A 60 1.57 -0.74 -24.18
C ASP A 60 3.10 -0.85 -24.20
N ASN A 61 3.82 0.23 -23.87
CA ASN A 61 5.28 0.28 -23.84
C ASN A 61 5.87 0.16 -22.42
N TYR A 62 5.08 -0.32 -21.45
CA TYR A 62 5.52 -0.52 -20.07
C TYR A 62 6.71 -1.47 -19.98
N GLN A 63 7.71 -1.08 -19.20
CA GLN A 63 8.87 -1.88 -18.84
C GLN A 63 9.19 -1.70 -17.37
N ALA A 64 9.01 -2.73 -16.56
CA ALA A 64 9.19 -2.69 -15.10
C ALA A 64 10.59 -2.22 -14.66
N ARG A 65 11.65 -2.62 -15.39
CA ARG A 65 13.02 -2.18 -15.12
C ARG A 65 13.18 -0.68 -15.37
N ALA A 66 12.66 -0.18 -16.49
CA ALA A 66 12.72 1.24 -16.81
C ALA A 66 11.94 2.10 -15.80
N CYS A 67 10.77 1.63 -15.32
CA CYS A 67 10.03 2.28 -14.24
C CYS A 67 10.90 2.44 -12.99
N ARG A 68 11.51 1.38 -12.51
CA ARG A 68 12.37 1.41 -11.31
C ARG A 68 13.56 2.36 -11.47
N ASP A 69 14.24 2.29 -12.61
CA ASP A 69 15.44 3.11 -12.87
C ASP A 69 15.08 4.59 -12.93
N VAL A 70 13.97 4.94 -13.58
CA VAL A 70 13.47 6.32 -13.66
C VAL A 70 12.99 6.81 -12.28
N TRP A 71 12.26 5.98 -11.52
CA TRP A 71 11.83 6.35 -10.18
C TRP A 71 12.99 6.72 -9.25
N ARG A 72 14.08 5.94 -9.29
CA ARG A 72 15.31 6.23 -8.54
C ARG A 72 15.97 7.55 -8.94
N SER A 73 15.77 8.00 -10.16
CA SER A 73 16.30 9.27 -10.65
C SER A 73 15.53 10.51 -10.16
N PHE A 74 14.29 10.34 -9.69
CA PHE A 74 13.48 11.45 -9.20
C PHE A 74 14.02 12.00 -7.88
N ARG A 75 14.20 13.32 -7.83
CA ARG A 75 14.73 14.03 -6.66
C ARG A 75 13.65 14.61 -5.74
N GLY A 76 12.37 14.46 -6.07
CA GLY A 76 11.25 14.98 -5.29
C GLY A 76 11.15 16.53 -5.28
N HIS A 77 11.69 17.21 -6.29
CA HIS A 77 11.69 18.68 -6.37
C HIS A 77 11.06 19.16 -7.67
N GLY A 78 10.41 20.33 -7.60
CA GLY A 78 9.92 21.07 -8.79
C GLY A 78 8.52 20.69 -9.27
N VAL A 79 7.94 19.59 -8.80
CA VAL A 79 6.59 19.13 -9.11
C VAL A 79 5.89 18.76 -7.81
N SER A 80 4.62 19.09 -7.66
CA SER A 80 3.83 18.80 -6.46
C SER A 80 2.58 18.00 -6.81
N ILE A 81 1.87 17.50 -5.80
CA ILE A 81 0.58 16.83 -5.98
C ILE A 81 -0.45 17.70 -6.74
N GLY A 82 -0.34 19.03 -6.64
CA GLY A 82 -1.14 19.96 -7.43
C GLY A 82 -0.98 19.77 -8.94
N THR A 83 0.19 19.31 -9.40
CA THR A 83 0.43 18.98 -10.82
C THR A 83 -0.39 17.77 -11.25
N LEU A 84 -0.48 16.74 -10.40
CA LEU A 84 -1.32 15.57 -10.65
C LEU A 84 -2.80 15.96 -10.72
N VAL A 85 -3.28 16.76 -9.76
CA VAL A 85 -4.65 17.28 -9.75
C VAL A 85 -4.96 18.05 -11.04
N HIS A 86 -4.05 18.91 -11.48
CA HIS A 86 -4.22 19.67 -12.72
C HIS A 86 -4.30 18.76 -13.96
N LEU A 87 -3.38 17.79 -14.08
CA LEU A 87 -3.40 16.81 -15.16
C LEU A 87 -4.71 16.00 -15.17
N ALA A 88 -5.18 15.55 -14.01
CA ALA A 88 -6.43 14.82 -13.91
C ALA A 88 -7.62 15.68 -14.35
N GLN A 89 -7.64 16.96 -13.98
CA GLN A 89 -8.68 17.91 -14.40
C GLN A 89 -8.67 18.19 -15.90
N GLU A 90 -7.51 18.29 -16.52
CA GLU A 90 -7.35 18.40 -17.97
C GLU A 90 -7.95 17.20 -18.71
N HIS A 91 -7.85 16.00 -18.11
CA HIS A 91 -8.42 14.76 -18.62
C HIS A 91 -9.86 14.48 -18.14
N GLY A 92 -10.54 15.47 -17.59
CA GLY A 92 -11.97 15.39 -17.28
C GLY A 92 -12.32 14.97 -15.85
N TRP A 93 -11.33 14.69 -14.99
CA TRP A 93 -11.59 14.50 -13.57
C TRP A 93 -12.16 15.79 -12.97
N ARG A 94 -13.17 15.68 -12.14
CA ARG A 94 -13.72 16.80 -11.36
C ARG A 94 -13.73 16.37 -9.89
N PRO A 95 -13.30 17.24 -8.96
CA PRO A 95 -13.52 16.98 -7.55
C PRO A 95 -15.02 16.76 -7.38
N SER A 96 -15.43 15.54 -7.06
CA SER A 96 -16.80 15.31 -6.61
C SER A 96 -16.99 16.18 -5.39
N ALA A 97 -18.06 16.96 -5.37
CA ALA A 97 -18.57 17.51 -4.13
C ALA A 97 -19.01 16.29 -3.30
N ILE A 98 -18.08 15.67 -2.60
CA ILE A 98 -18.40 14.72 -1.55
C ILE A 98 -19.25 15.53 -0.59
N PRO A 99 -20.52 15.14 -0.29
CA PRO A 99 -21.26 15.79 0.77
C PRO A 99 -20.35 15.78 1.98
N ALA A 100 -19.99 16.95 2.47
CA ALA A 100 -19.17 17.05 3.66
C ALA A 100 -19.89 16.26 4.74
N THR A 101 -19.46 15.03 4.99
CA THR A 101 -19.83 14.32 6.21
C THR A 101 -19.50 15.28 7.34
N PRO A 102 -20.45 15.64 8.22
CA PRO A 102 -20.19 16.64 9.25
C PRO A 102 -18.90 16.27 9.95
N LEU A 103 -17.90 17.12 9.81
CA LEU A 103 -16.66 17.00 10.55
C LEU A 103 -17.04 16.93 12.03
N LEU A 104 -17.00 15.75 12.62
CA LEU A 104 -16.91 15.63 14.06
C LEU A 104 -15.72 16.53 14.43
N LYS A 105 -16.04 17.68 15.04
CA LYS A 105 -15.06 18.63 15.56
C LYS A 105 -14.03 17.80 16.33
N ARG A 106 -12.81 17.69 15.80
CA ARG A 106 -11.70 17.19 16.58
C ARG A 106 -11.61 18.08 17.82
N SER A 107 -12.14 17.62 18.92
CA SER A 107 -11.83 18.19 20.22
C SER A 107 -10.32 18.14 20.34
N HIS A 108 -9.69 19.28 20.59
CA HIS A 108 -8.30 19.32 21.04
C HIS A 108 -8.21 18.58 22.38
N HIS A 109 -8.19 17.27 22.31
CA HIS A 109 -7.80 16.47 23.45
C HIS A 109 -6.28 16.67 23.61
N LYS A 110 -5.90 17.28 24.73
CA LYS A 110 -4.54 17.22 25.28
C LYS A 110 -4.07 15.78 25.09
N PRO A 111 -2.92 15.52 24.45
CA PRO A 111 -2.50 14.15 24.20
C PRO A 111 -2.48 13.40 25.52
N ALA A 112 -3.35 12.38 25.62
CA ALA A 112 -3.23 11.40 26.67
C ALA A 112 -1.84 10.77 26.58
N PRO A 113 -1.21 10.38 27.69
CA PRO A 113 0.06 9.70 27.65
C PRO A 113 -0.07 8.53 26.65
N PRO A 114 0.92 8.36 25.74
CA PRO A 114 0.80 7.39 24.67
C PRO A 114 0.50 6.01 25.25
N PRO A 115 -0.53 5.31 24.75
CA PRO A 115 -0.84 3.96 25.22
C PRO A 115 0.38 3.07 25.03
N LEU A 116 0.53 2.03 25.86
CA LEU A 116 1.68 1.09 25.83
C LEU A 116 2.01 0.57 24.40
N ASN A 117 1.06 0.64 23.48
CA ASN A 117 1.20 0.21 22.08
C ASN A 117 1.95 1.21 21.18
N SER A 118 2.21 2.44 21.60
CA SER A 118 2.90 3.43 20.75
C SER A 118 4.35 3.04 20.47
N ARG A 119 5.06 2.50 21.46
CA ARG A 119 6.46 2.08 21.30
C ARG A 119 6.63 0.93 20.31
N THR A 120 5.67 -0.01 20.26
CA THR A 120 5.71 -1.10 19.29
C THR A 120 5.34 -0.63 17.90
N ALA A 121 4.42 0.33 17.76
CA ALA A 121 4.07 0.94 16.48
C ALA A 121 5.23 1.80 15.92
N ASP A 122 5.90 2.58 16.78
CA ASP A 122 7.07 3.37 16.39
C ASP A 122 8.24 2.47 15.95
N TYR A 123 8.45 1.37 16.67
CA TYR A 123 9.42 0.36 16.26
C TYR A 123 9.06 -0.27 14.92
N GLY A 124 7.78 -0.62 14.71
CA GLY A 124 7.29 -1.14 13.43
C GLY A 124 7.54 -0.19 12.28
N ARG A 125 7.27 1.11 12.45
CA ARG A 125 7.58 2.14 11.44
C ARG A 125 9.07 2.22 11.14
N THR A 126 9.91 2.26 12.17
CA THR A 126 11.37 2.27 12.01
C THR A 126 11.87 1.05 11.22
N LEU A 127 11.30 -0.13 11.48
CA LEU A 127 11.63 -1.34 10.72
C LEU A 127 11.24 -1.21 9.25
N TRP A 128 10.05 -0.66 8.96
CA TRP A 128 9.58 -0.47 7.60
C TRP A 128 10.40 0.57 6.84
N ASP A 129 10.71 1.68 7.47
CA ASP A 129 11.51 2.77 6.87
C ASP A 129 12.94 2.31 6.53
N GLY A 130 13.50 1.42 7.35
CA GLY A 130 14.84 0.84 7.13
C GLY A 130 14.86 -0.44 6.30
N ALA A 131 13.71 -0.98 5.87
CA ALA A 131 13.63 -2.21 5.12
C ALA A 131 14.06 -2.04 3.66
N ASP A 132 14.88 -2.97 3.17
CA ASP A 132 15.19 -3.07 1.75
C ASP A 132 13.99 -3.72 1.02
N ARG A 133 13.46 -3.05 0.00
CA ARG A 133 12.26 -3.44 -0.74
C ARG A 133 12.57 -3.92 -2.16
N ASP A 134 13.84 -4.18 -2.45
CA ASP A 134 14.25 -4.72 -3.72
C ASP A 134 13.76 -6.17 -3.89
N ASP A 135 13.23 -6.48 -5.06
CA ASP A 135 12.67 -7.79 -5.38
C ASP A 135 13.67 -8.93 -5.17
N GLU A 136 14.93 -8.73 -5.59
CA GLU A 136 15.98 -9.75 -5.46
C GLU A 136 16.37 -9.95 -3.99
N VAL A 137 16.41 -8.86 -3.21
CA VAL A 137 16.74 -8.90 -1.79
C VAL A 137 15.66 -9.63 -0.99
N VAL A 138 14.39 -9.29 -1.22
CA VAL A 138 13.26 -9.91 -0.50
C VAL A 138 13.08 -11.36 -0.91
N SER A 139 13.12 -11.66 -2.22
CA SER A 139 12.94 -13.02 -2.73
C SER A 139 14.05 -13.99 -2.29
N ALA A 140 15.27 -13.49 -2.04
CA ALA A 140 16.38 -14.29 -1.51
C ALA A 140 16.24 -14.65 -0.02
N HIS A 141 15.22 -14.11 0.69
CA HIS A 141 15.00 -14.49 2.08
C HIS A 141 14.50 -15.94 2.20
N PRO A 142 15.02 -16.77 3.13
CA PRO A 142 14.71 -18.20 3.20
C PRO A 142 13.21 -18.51 3.29
N TYR A 143 12.45 -17.66 3.98
CA TYR A 143 10.98 -17.82 4.04
C TYR A 143 10.31 -17.57 2.68
N ALA A 144 10.73 -16.55 1.93
CA ALA A 144 10.21 -16.26 0.60
C ALA A 144 10.53 -17.42 -0.37
N VAL A 145 11.77 -17.90 -0.37
CA VAL A 145 12.21 -19.07 -1.15
C VAL A 145 11.34 -20.29 -0.83
N LYS A 146 11.14 -20.60 0.45
CA LYS A 146 10.30 -21.73 0.90
C LYS A 146 8.84 -21.61 0.42
N LYS A 147 8.34 -20.38 0.25
CA LYS A 147 6.97 -20.10 -0.19
C LYS A 147 6.84 -19.89 -1.71
N GLY A 148 7.95 -19.97 -2.46
CA GLY A 148 7.97 -19.76 -3.90
C GLY A 148 7.71 -18.31 -4.31
N ILE A 149 7.98 -17.35 -3.41
CA ILE A 149 7.79 -15.92 -3.66
C ILE A 149 9.09 -15.37 -4.21
N ASN A 150 9.10 -14.96 -5.47
CA ASN A 150 10.28 -14.58 -6.24
C ASN A 150 10.39 -13.06 -6.50
N TRP A 151 9.67 -12.24 -5.75
CA TRP A 151 9.73 -10.77 -5.74
C TRP A 151 9.31 -10.25 -4.36
N ALA A 152 9.35 -8.93 -4.14
CA ALA A 152 9.03 -8.33 -2.84
C ALA A 152 7.55 -8.50 -2.43
N ALA A 153 6.62 -8.54 -3.37
CA ALA A 153 5.18 -8.70 -3.13
C ALA A 153 4.66 -7.75 -2.02
N GLY A 154 5.06 -6.47 -2.09
CA GLY A 154 4.69 -5.43 -1.14
C GLY A 154 5.40 -5.51 0.22
N ALA A 155 6.35 -6.44 0.41
CA ALA A 155 7.15 -6.57 1.62
C ALA A 155 8.55 -5.95 1.47
N GLY A 156 9.29 -5.91 2.56
CA GLY A 156 10.70 -5.58 2.60
C GLY A 156 11.49 -6.64 3.36
N ARG A 157 12.82 -6.48 3.45
CA ARG A 157 13.72 -7.32 4.22
C ARG A 157 14.59 -6.48 5.13
N GLY A 158 14.80 -6.91 6.34
CA GLY A 158 15.67 -6.22 7.30
C GLY A 158 15.83 -7.01 8.59
N LYS A 159 16.67 -6.49 9.49
CA LYS A 159 16.86 -7.11 10.80
C LYS A 159 15.81 -6.59 11.78
N ALA A 160 15.19 -7.52 12.50
CA ALA A 160 14.21 -7.21 13.55
C ALA A 160 14.53 -7.97 14.82
N SER A 161 14.08 -7.44 15.96
CA SER A 161 14.19 -8.07 17.27
C SER A 161 12.84 -8.22 17.92
N GLY A 162 12.56 -9.42 18.48
CA GLY A 162 11.31 -9.67 19.16
C GLY A 162 11.31 -10.99 19.92
N SER A 163 10.38 -11.15 20.82
CA SER A 163 10.27 -12.33 21.70
C SER A 163 9.98 -13.63 20.94
N VAL A 164 9.27 -13.53 19.80
CA VAL A 164 8.88 -14.68 18.98
C VAL A 164 9.87 -14.95 17.86
N ILE A 165 10.33 -13.89 17.19
CA ILE A 165 11.21 -14.01 16.01
C ILE A 165 12.69 -14.12 16.36
N GLY A 166 13.11 -13.76 17.59
CA GLY A 166 14.51 -13.72 18.02
C GLY A 166 15.11 -12.30 18.03
N GLN A 167 16.43 -12.22 18.34
CA GLN A 167 17.14 -10.95 18.44
C GLN A 167 17.99 -10.68 17.20
N SER A 168 17.84 -9.50 16.59
CA SER A 168 18.59 -9.07 15.39
C SER A 168 18.54 -10.09 14.25
N VAL A 169 17.38 -10.72 14.06
CA VAL A 169 17.16 -11.77 13.06
C VAL A 169 16.78 -11.14 11.72
N ASP A 170 17.30 -11.71 10.64
CA ASP A 170 16.90 -11.37 9.29
C ASP A 170 15.43 -11.75 9.04
N CYS A 171 14.60 -10.82 8.64
CA CYS A 171 13.17 -11.02 8.50
C CYS A 171 12.64 -10.46 7.18
N VAL A 172 11.60 -11.11 6.65
CA VAL A 172 10.66 -10.43 5.76
C VAL A 172 9.82 -9.50 6.62
N ILE A 173 9.74 -8.24 6.24
CA ILE A 173 8.98 -7.19 6.92
C ILE A 173 7.78 -6.84 6.05
N VAL A 174 6.60 -7.21 6.49
CA VAL A 174 5.35 -7.02 5.74
C VAL A 174 4.58 -5.85 6.34
N PRO A 175 4.30 -4.78 5.59
CA PRO A 175 3.59 -3.63 6.11
C PRO A 175 2.11 -3.97 6.32
N ILE A 176 1.54 -3.41 7.38
CA ILE A 176 0.11 -3.43 7.68
C ILE A 176 -0.38 -2.00 7.54
N ARG A 177 -1.14 -1.75 6.49
CA ARG A 177 -1.59 -0.42 6.13
C ARG A 177 -3.01 -0.19 6.59
N GLU A 178 -3.27 0.97 7.13
CA GLU A 178 -4.64 1.41 7.42
C GLU A 178 -5.41 1.56 6.10
N LEU A 179 -6.57 0.91 6.00
CA LEU A 179 -7.39 0.93 4.76
C LEU A 179 -7.87 2.33 4.37
N ALA A 180 -8.07 3.22 5.35
CA ALA A 180 -8.60 4.55 5.10
C ALA A 180 -7.54 5.54 4.58
N THR A 181 -6.28 5.40 5.02
CA THR A 181 -5.20 6.36 4.74
C THR A 181 -4.08 5.79 3.88
N GLY A 182 -3.95 4.46 3.84
CA GLY A 182 -2.82 3.78 3.23
C GLY A 182 -1.52 3.83 4.06
N ASP A 183 -1.52 4.51 5.21
CA ASP A 183 -0.35 4.66 6.05
C ASP A 183 0.04 3.34 6.73
N VAL A 184 1.34 3.12 6.91
CA VAL A 184 1.83 1.97 7.66
C VAL A 184 1.59 2.18 9.15
N GLN A 185 0.62 1.45 9.70
CA GLN A 185 0.28 1.48 11.13
C GLN A 185 1.04 0.41 11.94
N ALA A 186 1.43 -0.68 11.28
CA ALA A 186 2.14 -1.80 11.88
C ALA A 186 2.96 -2.55 10.84
N VAL A 187 3.81 -3.46 11.31
CA VAL A 187 4.48 -4.45 10.44
C VAL A 187 4.38 -5.85 11.04
N GLN A 188 4.32 -6.86 10.19
CA GLN A 188 4.56 -8.24 10.58
C GLN A 188 5.94 -8.67 10.12
N CYS A 189 6.82 -9.03 11.06
CA CYS A 189 8.14 -9.58 10.78
C CYS A 189 8.05 -11.10 10.76
N ILE A 190 8.63 -11.72 9.74
CA ILE A 190 8.65 -13.17 9.52
C ILE A 190 10.11 -13.62 9.43
N ASN A 191 10.55 -14.44 10.38
CA ASN A 191 11.91 -14.95 10.39
C ASN A 191 12.11 -16.11 9.40
N PRO A 192 13.34 -16.61 9.19
CA PRO A 192 13.64 -17.71 8.25
C PRO A 192 12.85 -18.99 8.54
N GLU A 193 12.56 -19.30 9.80
CA GLU A 193 11.78 -20.46 10.23
C GLU A 193 10.27 -20.29 10.02
N GLY A 194 9.82 -19.06 9.67
CA GLY A 194 8.42 -18.74 9.46
C GLY A 194 7.65 -18.32 10.73
N LYS A 195 8.37 -18.08 11.84
CA LYS A 195 7.77 -17.47 13.03
C LYS A 195 7.42 -16.01 12.74
N LYS A 196 6.26 -15.58 13.20
CA LYS A 196 5.69 -14.27 12.88
C LYS A 196 5.51 -13.46 14.16
N GLN A 197 5.88 -12.20 14.12
CA GLN A 197 5.61 -11.24 15.19
C GLN A 197 5.19 -9.90 14.61
N THR A 198 4.11 -9.35 15.15
CA THR A 198 3.56 -8.05 14.71
C THR A 198 3.96 -6.94 15.67
N PHE A 199 4.35 -5.79 15.11
CA PHE A 199 4.70 -4.57 15.83
C PHE A 199 3.77 -3.45 15.38
N GLY A 200 2.85 -3.08 16.26
CA GLY A 200 1.81 -2.08 16.04
C GLY A 200 0.39 -2.67 16.04
N PRO A 201 -0.63 -1.83 15.86
CA PRO A 201 -2.03 -2.24 15.86
C PRO A 201 -2.43 -3.00 14.59
N LEU A 202 -3.26 -4.03 14.74
CA LEU A 202 -3.81 -4.81 13.62
C LEU A 202 -5.16 -4.26 13.14
N THR A 203 -5.94 -3.68 14.05
CA THR A 203 -7.32 -3.26 13.78
C THR A 203 -7.37 -2.21 12.67
N GLY A 204 -8.19 -2.45 11.66
CA GLY A 204 -8.37 -1.53 10.53
C GLY A 204 -7.25 -1.58 9.48
N GLY A 205 -6.27 -2.49 9.64
CA GLY A 205 -5.13 -2.59 8.73
C GLY A 205 -5.07 -3.92 7.98
N CYS A 206 -4.55 -3.86 6.76
CA CYS A 206 -4.24 -5.02 5.94
C CYS A 206 -3.11 -4.69 4.94
N LEU A 207 -2.69 -5.67 4.16
CA LEU A 207 -1.93 -5.46 2.93
C LEU A 207 -2.76 -5.96 1.75
N VAL A 208 -3.07 -5.08 0.81
CA VAL A 208 -3.78 -5.42 -0.41
C VAL A 208 -2.78 -5.68 -1.54
N LEU A 209 -2.92 -6.79 -2.23
CA LEU A 209 -2.10 -7.25 -3.36
C LEU A 209 -2.97 -7.44 -4.59
N GLY A 210 -2.45 -7.10 -5.76
CA GLY A 210 -3.17 -7.18 -7.03
C GLY A 210 -3.63 -5.81 -7.52
N ASN A 211 -4.29 -5.81 -8.69
CA ASN A 211 -4.73 -4.56 -9.32
C ASN A 211 -6.12 -4.15 -8.80
N THR A 212 -6.16 -3.25 -7.82
CA THR A 212 -7.40 -2.73 -7.22
C THR A 212 -8.22 -1.84 -8.16
N LEU A 213 -7.61 -1.38 -9.26
CA LEU A 213 -8.26 -0.53 -10.27
C LEU A 213 -8.97 -1.34 -11.36
N ALA A 214 -8.64 -2.63 -11.50
CA ALA A 214 -9.26 -3.48 -12.50
C ALA A 214 -10.68 -3.87 -12.06
N HIS A 215 -11.66 -3.50 -12.85
CA HIS A 215 -13.05 -3.86 -12.60
C HIS A 215 -13.29 -5.37 -12.83
N GLY A 216 -14.16 -5.96 -12.02
CA GLY A 216 -14.61 -7.34 -12.19
C GLY A 216 -13.63 -8.41 -11.72
N LEU A 217 -12.50 -8.05 -11.12
CA LEU A 217 -11.61 -9.01 -10.51
C LEU A 217 -12.24 -9.59 -9.23
N PRO A 218 -12.04 -10.91 -8.97
CA PRO A 218 -12.43 -11.50 -7.69
C PRO A 218 -11.55 -10.97 -6.56
N TRP A 219 -12.16 -10.75 -5.40
CA TRP A 219 -11.47 -10.29 -4.20
C TRP A 219 -11.43 -11.38 -3.14
N TYR A 220 -10.26 -11.56 -2.53
CA TYR A 220 -10.04 -12.53 -1.49
C TYR A 220 -9.45 -11.87 -0.24
N VAL A 221 -9.84 -12.38 0.93
CA VAL A 221 -9.20 -12.03 2.20
C VAL A 221 -8.56 -13.27 2.78
N CYS A 222 -7.26 -13.23 3.00
CA CYS A 222 -6.43 -14.33 3.49
C CYS A 222 -5.87 -13.98 4.87
N GLU A 223 -5.53 -14.99 5.67
CA GLU A 223 -4.96 -14.76 6.99
C GLU A 223 -3.57 -14.10 6.93
N GLY A 224 -2.71 -14.52 5.99
CA GLY A 224 -1.32 -14.10 5.97
C GLY A 224 -0.81 -13.67 4.59
N TRP A 225 0.35 -13.01 4.61
CA TRP A 225 1.01 -12.50 3.40
C TRP A 225 1.25 -13.58 2.34
N ALA A 226 1.87 -14.71 2.71
CA ALA A 226 2.17 -15.76 1.74
C ALA A 226 0.91 -16.38 1.12
N SER A 227 -0.18 -16.50 1.88
CA SER A 227 -1.48 -16.98 1.38
C SER A 227 -2.09 -15.99 0.39
N ALA A 228 -2.01 -14.68 0.69
CA ALA A 228 -2.48 -13.64 -0.20
C ALA A 228 -1.66 -13.58 -1.51
N VAL A 229 -0.33 -13.69 -1.43
CA VAL A 229 0.55 -13.79 -2.62
C VAL A 229 0.20 -15.02 -3.45
N SER A 230 0.07 -16.18 -2.80
CA SER A 230 -0.29 -17.44 -3.49
C SER A 230 -1.61 -17.32 -4.22
N MET A 231 -2.62 -16.76 -3.57
CA MET A 231 -3.95 -16.60 -4.18
C MET A 231 -3.92 -15.62 -5.35
N ALA A 232 -3.35 -14.43 -5.16
CA ALA A 232 -3.34 -13.40 -6.21
C ALA A 232 -2.52 -13.81 -7.43
N PHE A 233 -1.33 -14.38 -7.21
CA PHE A 233 -0.34 -14.52 -8.28
C PHE A 233 -0.10 -15.96 -8.71
N HIS A 234 -0.14 -16.95 -7.83
CA HIS A 234 0.05 -18.34 -8.22
C HIS A 234 -1.25 -18.98 -8.71
N HIS A 235 -2.38 -18.73 -8.04
CA HIS A 235 -3.66 -19.30 -8.45
C HIS A 235 -4.36 -18.48 -9.54
N HIS A 236 -4.38 -17.16 -9.39
CA HIS A 236 -5.09 -16.27 -10.31
C HIS A 236 -4.18 -15.56 -11.33
N HIS A 237 -2.85 -15.81 -11.31
CA HIS A 237 -1.90 -15.23 -12.27
C HIS A 237 -1.99 -13.70 -12.38
N GLY A 238 -2.22 -13.02 -11.26
CA GLY A 238 -2.42 -11.57 -11.20
C GLY A 238 -3.85 -11.07 -11.49
N ASN A 239 -4.78 -11.99 -11.83
CA ASN A 239 -6.18 -11.65 -12.12
C ASN A 239 -7.09 -11.76 -10.88
N ALA A 240 -6.60 -11.40 -9.73
CA ALA A 240 -7.36 -11.28 -8.48
C ALA A 240 -6.76 -10.21 -7.59
N VAL A 241 -7.56 -9.69 -6.68
CA VAL A 241 -7.11 -8.83 -5.58
C VAL A 241 -7.18 -9.61 -4.29
N CYS A 242 -6.10 -9.61 -3.52
CA CYS A 242 -6.03 -10.37 -2.27
C CYS A 242 -5.54 -9.47 -1.13
N ALA A 243 -6.24 -9.50 0.00
CA ALA A 243 -5.82 -8.82 1.21
C ALA A 243 -5.31 -9.80 2.26
N ALA A 244 -4.16 -9.50 2.83
CA ALA A 244 -3.65 -10.18 4.02
C ALA A 244 -4.18 -9.48 5.27
N ALA A 245 -4.89 -10.20 6.14
CA ALA A 245 -5.51 -9.67 7.35
C ALA A 245 -4.63 -9.80 8.59
N PHE A 246 -3.54 -10.57 8.53
CA PHE A 246 -2.55 -10.79 9.60
C PHE A 246 -3.11 -11.46 10.88
N GLY A 247 -4.21 -12.18 10.76
CA GLY A 247 -4.77 -13.00 11.83
C GLY A 247 -6.21 -13.41 11.58
N LYS A 248 -6.60 -14.60 12.08
CA LYS A 248 -7.95 -15.17 11.90
C LYS A 248 -9.05 -14.22 12.39
N SER A 249 -8.81 -13.53 13.51
CA SER A 249 -9.77 -12.59 14.12
C SER A 249 -9.98 -11.30 13.32
N GLN A 250 -9.10 -10.99 12.37
CA GLN A 250 -9.20 -9.78 11.55
C GLN A 250 -9.87 -10.01 10.19
N LEU A 251 -10.05 -11.25 9.76
CA LEU A 251 -10.59 -11.58 8.42
C LEU A 251 -11.90 -10.85 8.11
N ASP A 252 -12.88 -10.95 9.00
CA ASP A 252 -14.20 -10.33 8.78
C ASP A 252 -14.15 -8.80 8.84
N ASN A 253 -13.28 -8.23 9.69
CA ASN A 253 -13.08 -6.79 9.79
C ASN A 253 -12.42 -6.23 8.53
N VAL A 254 -11.40 -6.92 8.01
CA VAL A 254 -10.72 -6.54 6.77
C VAL A 254 -11.67 -6.67 5.59
N ALA A 255 -12.44 -7.76 5.48
CA ALA A 255 -13.43 -7.93 4.40
C ALA A 255 -14.46 -6.81 4.40
N ARG A 256 -14.96 -6.41 5.58
CA ARG A 256 -15.90 -5.27 5.70
C ARG A 256 -15.24 -3.97 5.26
N GLY A 257 -14.04 -3.66 5.75
CA GLY A 257 -13.32 -2.43 5.39
C GLY A 257 -13.03 -2.36 3.88
N ILE A 258 -12.66 -3.48 3.25
CA ILE A 258 -12.49 -3.58 1.79
C ILE A 258 -13.83 -3.31 1.08
N GLY A 259 -14.93 -3.90 1.57
CA GLY A 259 -16.25 -3.66 1.02
C GLY A 259 -16.66 -2.18 1.05
N GLU A 260 -16.32 -1.48 2.14
CA GLU A 260 -16.58 -0.05 2.31
C GLU A 260 -15.67 0.82 1.41
N ALA A 261 -14.37 0.47 1.31
CA ALA A 261 -13.38 1.28 0.61
C ALA A 261 -13.38 1.07 -0.92
N HIS A 262 -13.56 -0.18 -1.39
CA HIS A 262 -13.40 -0.54 -2.80
C HIS A 262 -14.65 -1.03 -3.48
N GLN A 263 -15.72 -1.35 -2.73
CA GLN A 263 -17.02 -1.81 -3.24
C GLN A 263 -16.92 -2.93 -4.30
N PRO A 264 -16.13 -3.97 -4.09
CA PRO A 264 -16.02 -5.06 -5.05
C PRO A 264 -17.35 -5.80 -5.17
N HIS A 265 -17.58 -6.44 -6.34
CA HIS A 265 -18.81 -7.19 -6.58
C HIS A 265 -18.97 -8.35 -5.58
N GLU A 266 -17.87 -9.01 -5.23
CA GLU A 266 -17.85 -10.14 -4.30
C GLU A 266 -16.51 -10.17 -3.54
N ILE A 267 -16.56 -10.58 -2.27
CA ILE A 267 -15.38 -10.82 -1.42
C ILE A 267 -15.46 -12.23 -0.86
N THR A 268 -14.45 -13.03 -1.14
CA THR A 268 -14.32 -14.39 -0.58
C THR A 268 -13.31 -14.40 0.57
N ILE A 269 -13.72 -14.81 1.75
CA ILE A 269 -12.85 -14.99 2.91
C ILE A 269 -12.28 -16.40 2.92
N LEU A 270 -10.97 -16.54 2.80
CA LEU A 270 -10.27 -17.82 2.86
C LEU A 270 -9.85 -18.11 4.31
N ARG A 271 -10.54 -19.07 4.92
CA ARG A 271 -10.22 -19.54 6.28
C ARG A 271 -9.34 -20.78 6.18
N GLU A 272 -8.15 -20.70 6.79
CA GLU A 272 -7.31 -21.91 6.94
C GLU A 272 -7.99 -22.86 7.92
N VAL A 273 -8.19 -24.10 7.49
CA VAL A 273 -8.65 -25.17 8.38
C VAL A 273 -7.44 -25.68 9.13
N ASP A 274 -7.49 -25.63 10.47
CA ASP A 274 -6.44 -26.21 11.30
C ASP A 274 -6.45 -27.74 11.07
N ALA A 275 -5.30 -28.25 10.61
CA ALA A 275 -5.12 -29.70 10.35
C ALA A 275 -4.83 -30.44 11.66
#